data_213fc3aff06bc5ef32ca998a62183d5f
#
_entry.id   213fc3aff06bc5ef32ca998a62183d5f
#
_cell.length_a   1.000
_cell.length_b   1.000
_cell.length_c   1.000
_cell.angle_alpha   90.00
_cell.angle_beta   90.00
_cell.angle_gamma   90.00
#
_symmetry.space_group_name_H-M   'P 1'
#
loop_
_entity.id
_entity.type
_entity.pdbx_description
1 polymer ?
#
loop_
_entity_poly.entity_id
_entity_poly.type
_entity_poly.pdbx_seq_one_letter_code
_entity_poly.pdbx_strand_id
1 'polypeptide(L)'
;EHEWRTACLVRTLMGCGCPLCTLTPRSAQELRLAHELSVLIDFDLEAHKVRFAGRLRDVDIVLDALKVVVEFDGAYWHRNKVDKDREKTALMEEAGWQVIRVRERPLDSIHVNDVMVDTLAPAKTVADLVLNKIVEVTGTDVPQLDEYLASEGPWREAQALKAIRSYQAGRAA
;
A
#
# COMPACT_ATOMS: atom_id res chain seq x y z
N GLU A 1 2.82 8.43 -25.16
CA GLU A 1 2.10 7.23 -25.66
C GLU A 1 3.00 6.01 -25.47
N HIS A 2 2.42 4.91 -24.95
CA HIS A 2 3.14 3.65 -24.79
C HIS A 2 2.73 2.67 -25.89
N GLU A 3 3.70 2.15 -26.63
CA GLU A 3 3.48 1.02 -27.53
C GLU A 3 3.67 -0.31 -26.79
N TRP A 4 2.71 -1.22 -26.90
CA TRP A 4 2.76 -2.54 -26.31
C TRP A 4 1.99 -3.55 -27.15
N ARG A 5 2.39 -4.81 -27.08
CA ARG A 5 1.76 -5.92 -27.80
C ARG A 5 1.10 -6.88 -26.80
N THR A 6 -0.16 -7.23 -27.07
CA THR A 6 -0.89 -8.26 -26.32
C THR A 6 -1.82 -9.02 -27.24
N ALA A 7 -2.26 -10.21 -26.83
CA ALA A 7 -3.26 -10.95 -27.55
C ALA A 7 -4.57 -10.17 -27.62
N CYS A 8 -5.24 -10.17 -28.77
CA CYS A 8 -6.51 -9.50 -28.98
C CYS A 8 -7.57 -9.91 -27.93
N LEU A 9 -7.61 -11.20 -27.60
CA LEU A 9 -8.48 -11.76 -26.57
C LEU A 9 -8.30 -11.10 -25.20
N VAL A 10 -7.05 -10.85 -24.79
CA VAL A 10 -6.73 -10.22 -23.51
C VAL A 10 -7.24 -8.78 -23.48
N ARG A 11 -7.09 -8.05 -24.59
CA ARG A 11 -7.55 -6.67 -24.70
C ARG A 11 -9.08 -6.55 -24.75
N THR A 12 -9.74 -7.40 -25.55
CA THR A 12 -11.19 -7.25 -25.83
C THR A 12 -12.08 -7.93 -24.79
N LEU A 13 -11.71 -9.09 -24.28
CA LEU A 13 -12.52 -9.84 -23.31
C LEU A 13 -12.14 -9.56 -21.86
N MET A 14 -10.87 -9.29 -21.58
CA MET A 14 -10.39 -9.05 -20.21
C MET A 14 -10.22 -7.55 -19.91
N GLY A 15 -10.42 -6.66 -20.88
CA GLY A 15 -10.30 -5.21 -20.71
C GLY A 15 -8.89 -4.75 -20.31
N CYS A 16 -7.86 -5.57 -20.57
CA CYS A 16 -6.48 -5.24 -20.16
C CYS A 16 -5.90 -4.15 -21.05
N GLY A 17 -5.60 -3.01 -20.45
CA GLY A 17 -4.91 -1.90 -21.10
C GLY A 17 -3.39 -2.08 -21.17
N CYS A 18 -2.68 -1.00 -21.51
CA CYS A 18 -1.21 -0.97 -21.48
C CYS A 18 -0.68 -1.32 -20.08
N PRO A 19 0.28 -2.23 -19.92
CA PRO A 19 0.83 -2.60 -18.60
C PRO A 19 1.39 -1.43 -17.79
N LEU A 20 1.80 -0.34 -18.47
CA LEU A 20 2.30 0.88 -17.83
C LEU A 20 1.18 1.88 -17.51
N CYS A 21 0.05 1.80 -18.22
CA CYS A 21 -1.10 2.70 -18.04
C CYS A 21 -2.25 2.02 -17.28
N THR A 22 -2.23 0.69 -17.15
CA THR A 22 -3.27 -0.03 -16.42
C THR A 22 -3.13 0.26 -14.94
N LEU A 23 -4.16 0.83 -14.36
CA LEU A 23 -4.22 1.05 -12.92
C LEU A 23 -4.21 -0.30 -12.21
N THR A 24 -3.20 -0.54 -11.40
CA THR A 24 -3.20 -1.69 -10.49
C THR A 24 -4.40 -1.55 -9.56
N PRO A 25 -5.21 -2.61 -9.37
CA PRO A 25 -6.35 -2.54 -8.47
C PRO A 25 -5.90 -2.18 -7.05
N ARG A 26 -6.24 -0.98 -6.58
CA ARG A 26 -6.01 -0.54 -5.21
C ARG A 26 -7.29 -0.68 -4.40
N SER A 27 -7.17 -1.21 -3.20
CA SER A 27 -8.31 -1.33 -2.29
C SER A 27 -8.66 0.03 -1.68
N ALA A 28 -9.89 0.16 -1.20
CA ALA A 28 -10.30 1.36 -0.47
C ALA A 28 -9.48 1.55 0.82
N GLN A 29 -9.04 0.48 1.45
CA GLN A 29 -8.23 0.53 2.66
C GLN A 29 -6.81 1.02 2.37
N GLU A 30 -6.18 0.54 1.31
CA GLU A 30 -4.87 1.04 0.84
C GLU A 30 -4.92 2.54 0.55
N LEU A 31 -5.95 3.01 -0.19
CA LEU A 31 -6.11 4.42 -0.52
C LEU A 31 -6.34 5.29 0.72
N ARG A 32 -7.16 4.83 1.67
CA ARG A 32 -7.35 5.54 2.94
C ARG A 32 -6.06 5.63 3.73
N LEU A 33 -5.35 4.52 3.87
CA LEU A 33 -4.06 4.49 4.57
C LEU A 33 -3.05 5.43 3.89
N ALA A 34 -2.88 5.35 2.57
CA ALA A 34 -1.96 6.21 1.83
C ALA A 34 -2.27 7.71 2.04
N HIS A 35 -3.54 8.09 1.98
CA HIS A 35 -3.94 9.48 2.23
C HIS A 35 -3.68 9.91 3.67
N GLU A 36 -3.91 9.05 4.67
CA GLU A 36 -3.60 9.39 6.07
C GLU A 36 -2.09 9.52 6.30
N LEU A 37 -1.26 8.62 5.77
CA LEU A 37 0.19 8.73 5.88
C LEU A 37 0.71 10.02 5.22
N SER A 38 0.09 10.47 4.12
CA SER A 38 0.47 11.70 3.42
C SER A 38 0.22 13.00 4.19
N VAL A 39 -0.40 12.92 5.36
CA VAL A 39 -0.52 14.06 6.29
C VAL A 39 0.85 14.47 6.83
N LEU A 40 1.67 13.48 7.18
CA LEU A 40 2.92 13.67 7.92
C LEU A 40 4.16 13.32 7.09
N ILE A 41 4.02 12.49 6.07
CA ILE A 41 5.12 12.01 5.24
C ILE A 41 4.86 12.44 3.80
N ASP A 42 5.83 13.13 3.20
CA ASP A 42 5.77 13.53 1.79
C ASP A 42 6.21 12.35 0.91
N PHE A 43 5.32 11.89 0.04
CA PHE A 43 5.56 10.84 -0.94
C PHE A 43 4.57 10.91 -2.10
N ASP A 44 4.92 10.30 -3.21
CA ASP A 44 4.04 10.20 -4.38
C ASP A 44 2.93 9.15 -4.13
N LEU A 45 1.69 9.61 -3.96
CA LEU A 45 0.51 8.76 -3.77
C LEU A 45 0.23 7.80 -4.93
N GLU A 46 0.75 8.11 -6.12
CA GLU A 46 0.60 7.26 -7.31
C GLU A 46 1.77 6.27 -7.48
N ALA A 47 2.86 6.44 -6.71
CA ALA A 47 3.96 5.50 -6.72
C ALA A 47 3.56 4.18 -6.07
N HIS A 48 3.48 3.13 -6.89
CA HIS A 48 3.08 1.80 -6.47
C HIS A 48 3.97 0.70 -7.08
N LYS A 49 5.20 1.06 -7.46
CA LYS A 49 6.15 0.10 -8.05
C LYS A 49 7.56 0.33 -7.53
N VAL A 50 8.20 -0.74 -7.11
CA VAL A 50 9.61 -0.74 -6.75
C VAL A 50 10.37 -1.82 -7.51
N ARG A 51 11.67 -1.60 -7.71
CA ARG A 51 12.53 -2.58 -8.36
C ARG A 51 13.18 -3.47 -7.30
N PHE A 52 12.89 -4.78 -7.37
CA PHE A 52 13.59 -5.80 -6.60
C PHE A 52 13.64 -7.11 -7.38
N ALA A 53 14.60 -7.96 -7.07
CA ALA A 53 14.90 -9.19 -7.82
C ALA A 53 15.00 -8.93 -9.35
N GLY A 54 15.65 -7.82 -9.75
CA GLY A 54 15.86 -7.42 -11.15
C GLY A 54 14.62 -6.97 -11.93
N ARG A 55 13.44 -6.89 -11.29
CA ARG A 55 12.15 -6.55 -11.93
C ARG A 55 11.45 -5.41 -11.21
N LEU A 56 10.68 -4.62 -11.98
CA LEU A 56 9.73 -3.66 -11.43
C LEU A 56 8.48 -4.43 -10.98
N ARG A 57 8.08 -4.29 -9.74
CA ARG A 57 6.95 -5.03 -9.14
C ARG A 57 6.01 -4.09 -8.39
N ASP A 58 4.74 -4.47 -8.37
CA ASP A 58 3.70 -3.71 -7.69
C ASP A 58 3.83 -3.86 -6.16
N VAL A 59 3.62 -2.75 -5.48
CA VAL A 59 3.51 -2.59 -4.03
C VAL A 59 2.39 -1.60 -3.73
N ASP A 60 1.88 -1.54 -2.50
CA ASP A 60 0.72 -0.71 -2.22
C ASP A 60 1.10 0.75 -1.96
N ILE A 61 2.10 1.00 -1.11
CA ILE A 61 2.57 2.35 -0.76
C ILE A 61 4.11 2.37 -0.74
N VAL A 62 4.69 3.39 -1.35
CA VAL A 62 6.15 3.59 -1.41
C VAL A 62 6.53 4.89 -0.72
N LEU A 63 7.33 4.80 0.33
CA LEU A 63 7.93 5.94 1.02
C LEU A 63 9.43 5.98 0.64
N ASP A 64 9.72 6.43 -0.58
CA ASP A 64 11.04 6.28 -1.19
C ASP A 64 12.15 7.00 -0.41
N ALA A 65 11.87 8.19 0.13
CA ALA A 65 12.82 8.95 0.95
C ALA A 65 13.23 8.20 2.23
N LEU A 66 12.34 7.37 2.78
CA LEU A 66 12.58 6.57 3.98
C LEU A 66 13.01 5.13 3.66
N LYS A 67 13.01 4.74 2.38
CA LYS A 67 13.20 3.34 1.95
C LYS A 67 12.24 2.37 2.63
N VAL A 68 10.98 2.77 2.80
CA VAL A 68 9.92 1.97 3.39
C VAL A 68 8.88 1.63 2.34
N VAL A 69 8.46 0.38 2.32
CA VAL A 69 7.28 -0.11 1.59
C VAL A 69 6.24 -0.53 2.60
N VAL A 70 5.00 -0.10 2.41
CA VAL A 70 3.86 -0.59 3.19
C VAL A 70 2.97 -1.42 2.27
N GLU A 71 2.67 -2.66 2.69
CA GLU A 71 1.77 -3.61 2.01
C GLU A 71 0.51 -3.80 2.86
N PHE A 72 -0.67 -3.82 2.26
CA PHE A 72 -1.94 -4.04 2.95
C PHE A 72 -2.51 -5.42 2.62
N ASP A 73 -2.41 -6.36 3.54
CA ASP A 73 -2.85 -7.74 3.39
C ASP A 73 -4.27 -7.94 3.92
N GLY A 74 -5.26 -7.75 3.07
CA GLY A 74 -6.65 -8.07 3.41
C GLY A 74 -6.86 -9.58 3.63
N ALA A 75 -7.56 -9.95 4.71
CA ALA A 75 -7.72 -11.33 5.15
C ALA A 75 -8.27 -12.27 4.07
N TYR A 76 -9.25 -11.81 3.29
CA TYR A 76 -9.84 -12.61 2.22
C TYR A 76 -8.83 -12.99 1.13
N TRP A 77 -7.98 -12.04 0.73
CA TRP A 77 -7.06 -12.21 -0.40
C TRP A 77 -5.75 -12.89 -0.04
N HIS A 78 -5.31 -12.82 1.23
CA HIS A 78 -4.00 -13.30 1.70
C HIS A 78 -4.05 -14.60 2.50
N ARG A 79 -5.24 -15.16 2.79
CA ARG A 79 -5.42 -16.39 3.61
C ARG A 79 -4.58 -17.60 3.16
N ASN A 80 -4.22 -17.67 1.88
CA ASN A 80 -3.46 -18.79 1.31
C ASN A 80 -2.17 -18.32 0.62
N LYS A 81 -1.60 -17.16 1.00
CA LYS A 81 -0.44 -16.57 0.33
C LYS A 81 0.77 -16.37 1.23
N VAL A 82 0.76 -16.93 2.44
CA VAL A 82 1.80 -16.73 3.46
C VAL A 82 3.21 -16.90 2.89
N ASP A 83 3.50 -17.97 2.19
CA ASP A 83 4.84 -18.22 1.64
C ASP A 83 5.23 -17.21 0.56
N LYS A 84 4.28 -16.82 -0.31
CA LYS A 84 4.50 -15.78 -1.33
C LYS A 84 4.71 -14.41 -0.71
N ASP A 85 3.96 -14.10 0.35
CA ASP A 85 4.08 -12.83 1.07
C ASP A 85 5.44 -12.74 1.78
N ARG A 86 5.90 -13.84 2.40
CA ARG A 86 7.25 -13.95 2.99
C ARG A 86 8.35 -13.80 1.95
N GLU A 87 8.25 -14.51 0.83
CA GLU A 87 9.20 -14.41 -0.28
C GLU A 87 9.26 -12.98 -0.82
N LYS A 88 8.10 -12.34 -1.06
CA LYS A 88 8.04 -10.95 -1.53
C LYS A 88 8.71 -10.00 -0.54
N THR A 89 8.46 -10.17 0.76
CA THR A 89 9.10 -9.38 1.82
C THR A 89 10.61 -9.54 1.79
N ALA A 90 11.13 -10.77 1.83
CA ALA A 90 12.56 -11.04 1.79
C ALA A 90 13.25 -10.41 0.56
N LEU A 91 12.66 -10.52 -0.63
CA LEU A 91 13.20 -9.93 -1.85
C LEU A 91 13.23 -8.39 -1.83
N MET A 92 12.27 -7.75 -1.16
CA MET A 92 12.28 -6.30 -0.98
C MET A 92 13.36 -5.88 0.01
N GLU A 93 13.53 -6.63 1.11
CA GLU A 93 14.58 -6.38 2.11
C GLU A 93 15.98 -6.58 1.54
N GLU A 94 16.20 -7.62 0.73
CA GLU A 94 17.45 -7.82 -0.02
C GLU A 94 17.77 -6.64 -0.95
N ALA A 95 16.73 -5.94 -1.44
CA ALA A 95 16.87 -4.73 -2.26
C ALA A 95 17.03 -3.45 -1.43
N GLY A 96 17.13 -3.54 -0.10
CA GLY A 96 17.37 -2.42 0.81
C GLY A 96 16.11 -1.68 1.27
N TRP A 97 14.92 -2.27 1.10
CA TRP A 97 13.68 -1.71 1.60
C TRP A 97 13.36 -2.23 3.00
N GLN A 98 12.86 -1.35 3.87
CA GLN A 98 12.14 -1.75 5.08
C GLN A 98 10.70 -2.08 4.68
N VAL A 99 10.20 -3.25 5.08
CA VAL A 99 8.85 -3.68 4.71
C VAL A 99 7.96 -3.72 5.95
N ILE A 100 6.85 -3.01 5.88
CA ILE A 100 5.79 -3.02 6.90
C ILE A 100 4.56 -3.63 6.25
N ARG A 101 4.03 -4.73 6.80
CA ARG A 101 2.79 -5.32 6.33
C ARG A 101 1.67 -5.03 7.31
N VAL A 102 0.60 -4.43 6.82
CA VAL A 102 -0.65 -4.28 7.56
C VAL A 102 -1.48 -5.52 7.29
N ARG A 103 -1.64 -6.38 8.29
CA ARG A 103 -2.31 -7.67 8.13
C ARG A 103 -3.63 -7.71 8.87
N GLU A 104 -4.72 -7.88 8.12
CA GLU A 104 -6.06 -8.04 8.71
C GLU A 104 -6.21 -9.39 9.42
N ARG A 105 -6.74 -9.38 10.65
CA ARG A 105 -7.16 -10.61 11.32
C ARG A 105 -8.24 -11.34 10.51
N PRO A 106 -8.25 -12.68 10.44
CA PRO A 106 -7.48 -13.63 11.23
C PRO A 106 -6.13 -14.06 10.62
N LEU A 107 -5.51 -13.27 9.73
CA LEU A 107 -4.16 -13.59 9.26
C LEU A 107 -3.18 -13.56 10.42
N ASP A 108 -2.22 -14.50 10.41
CA ASP A 108 -1.10 -14.49 11.34
C ASP A 108 -0.03 -13.48 10.90
N SER A 109 0.75 -12.96 11.86
CA SER A 109 1.97 -12.24 11.57
C SER A 109 2.99 -13.16 10.90
N ILE A 110 3.70 -12.65 9.90
CA ILE A 110 4.73 -13.39 9.16
C ILE A 110 6.09 -12.71 9.20
N HIS A 111 6.15 -11.49 9.73
CA HIS A 111 7.37 -10.69 9.83
C HIS A 111 7.37 -9.82 11.11
N VAL A 112 8.55 -9.46 11.60
CA VAL A 112 8.72 -8.65 12.84
C VAL A 112 8.12 -7.25 12.73
N ASN A 113 8.07 -6.70 11.51
CA ASN A 113 7.51 -5.37 11.23
C ASN A 113 6.02 -5.40 10.86
N ASP A 114 5.34 -6.53 11.03
CA ASP A 114 3.91 -6.62 10.74
C ASP A 114 3.08 -5.80 11.73
N VAL A 115 2.08 -5.11 11.20
CA VAL A 115 1.07 -4.39 11.96
C VAL A 115 -0.25 -5.16 11.84
N MET A 116 -0.71 -5.70 12.97
CA MET A 116 -1.94 -6.50 13.02
C MET A 116 -3.14 -5.61 13.27
N VAL A 117 -4.15 -5.69 12.42
CA VAL A 117 -5.39 -4.89 12.52
C VAL A 117 -6.63 -5.77 12.45
N ASP A 118 -7.73 -5.30 12.99
CA ASP A 118 -9.02 -5.97 12.81
C ASP A 118 -9.58 -5.68 11.41
N THR A 119 -10.39 -6.60 10.89
CA THR A 119 -11.08 -6.38 9.62
C THR A 119 -11.93 -5.12 9.68
N LEU A 120 -11.79 -4.25 8.67
CA LEU A 120 -12.44 -2.94 8.61
C LEU A 120 -12.03 -1.96 9.72
N ALA A 121 -10.84 -2.13 10.30
CA ALA A 121 -10.31 -1.15 11.24
C ALA A 121 -10.37 0.27 10.66
N PRO A 122 -10.70 1.30 11.47
CA PRO A 122 -10.71 2.69 11.01
C PRO A 122 -9.35 3.11 10.42
N ALA A 123 -9.38 3.87 9.34
CA ALA A 123 -8.16 4.32 8.65
C ALA A 123 -7.19 5.03 9.59
N LYS A 124 -7.70 5.86 10.51
CA LYS A 124 -6.89 6.54 11.54
C LYS A 124 -6.16 5.55 12.43
N THR A 125 -6.87 4.52 12.93
CA THR A 125 -6.26 3.49 13.79
C THR A 125 -5.14 2.74 13.07
N VAL A 126 -5.36 2.41 11.80
CA VAL A 126 -4.34 1.75 10.96
C VAL A 126 -3.15 2.67 10.75
N ALA A 127 -3.41 3.95 10.42
CA ALA A 127 -2.35 4.94 10.20
C ALA A 127 -1.52 5.20 11.47
N ASP A 128 -2.15 5.27 12.65
CA ASP A 128 -1.45 5.42 13.93
C ASP A 128 -0.43 4.28 14.16
N LEU A 129 -0.87 3.05 13.94
CA LEU A 129 -0.01 1.87 14.10
C LEU A 129 1.13 1.86 13.08
N VAL A 130 0.84 2.21 11.81
CA VAL A 130 1.84 2.23 10.74
C VAL A 130 2.86 3.36 10.95
N LEU A 131 2.41 4.57 11.34
CA LEU A 131 3.31 5.69 11.64
C LEU A 131 4.26 5.37 12.78
N ASN A 132 3.76 4.80 13.89
CA ASN A 132 4.61 4.33 14.98
C ASN A 132 5.62 3.27 14.50
N LYS A 133 5.20 2.33 13.65
CA LYS A 133 6.08 1.32 13.10
C LYS A 133 7.13 1.93 12.16
N ILE A 134 6.78 2.93 11.35
CA ILE A 134 7.74 3.65 10.50
C ILE A 134 8.83 4.30 11.37
N VAL A 135 8.46 4.99 12.44
CA VAL A 135 9.44 5.59 13.38
C VAL A 135 10.31 4.51 14.00
N GLU A 136 9.72 3.40 14.45
CA GLU A 136 10.45 2.27 15.05
C GLU A 136 11.53 1.69 14.10
N VAL A 137 11.16 1.43 12.83
CA VAL A 137 12.06 0.74 11.88
C VAL A 137 13.08 1.68 11.23
N THR A 138 12.76 2.98 11.12
CA THR A 138 13.63 3.96 10.45
C THR A 138 14.44 4.81 11.42
N GLY A 139 13.98 4.97 12.65
CA GLY A 139 14.51 5.95 13.61
C GLY A 139 14.28 7.41 13.18
N THR A 140 13.45 7.64 12.15
CA THR A 140 13.20 8.99 11.62
C THR A 140 12.25 9.74 12.53
N ASP A 141 12.58 11.00 12.86
CA ASP A 141 11.65 11.92 13.48
C ASP A 141 10.57 12.34 12.47
N VAL A 142 9.31 12.16 12.84
CA VAL A 142 8.17 12.56 12.01
C VAL A 142 7.52 13.78 12.64
N PRO A 143 7.67 14.97 12.06
CA PRO A 143 7.09 16.21 12.61
C PRO A 143 5.58 16.09 12.81
N GLN A 144 5.07 16.65 13.89
CA GLN A 144 3.64 16.64 14.25
C GLN A 144 3.03 15.24 14.52
N LEU A 145 3.85 14.20 14.67
CA LEU A 145 3.34 12.85 14.95
C LEU A 145 2.49 12.83 16.22
N ASP A 146 2.96 13.40 17.31
CA ASP A 146 2.23 13.41 18.60
C ASP A 146 0.87 14.13 18.48
N GLU A 147 0.82 15.24 17.74
CA GLU A 147 -0.43 15.97 17.46
C GLU A 147 -1.40 15.10 16.64
N TYR A 148 -0.88 14.45 15.61
CA TYR A 148 -1.68 13.53 14.80
C TYR A 148 -2.21 12.36 15.63
N LEU A 149 -1.36 11.69 16.42
CA LEU A 149 -1.75 10.56 17.25
C LEU A 149 -2.80 10.93 18.30
N ALA A 150 -2.74 12.17 18.85
CA ALA A 150 -3.71 12.67 19.80
C ALA A 150 -5.06 13.08 19.18
N SER A 151 -5.17 13.16 17.87
CA SER A 151 -6.40 13.53 17.18
C SER A 151 -7.42 12.39 17.15
N GLU A 152 -8.72 12.73 17.22
CA GLU A 152 -9.79 11.71 17.29
C GLU A 152 -10.21 11.13 15.93
N GLY A 153 -9.86 11.73 14.82
CA GLY A 153 -10.36 11.31 13.50
C GLY A 153 -9.34 11.40 12.39
N PRO A 154 -9.68 10.80 11.23
CA PRO A 154 -8.83 10.87 10.06
C PRO A 154 -8.76 12.31 9.53
N TRP A 155 -7.55 12.74 9.10
CA TRP A 155 -7.34 14.11 8.60
C TRP A 155 -7.55 14.21 7.07
N ARG A 156 -7.55 13.08 6.36
CA ARG A 156 -7.63 13.02 4.90
C ARG A 156 -8.78 12.17 4.34
N GLU A 157 -9.79 11.86 5.15
CA GLU A 157 -10.92 11.01 4.72
C GLU A 157 -11.64 11.55 3.47
N ALA A 158 -11.84 12.86 3.38
CA ALA A 158 -12.49 13.47 2.22
C ALA A 158 -11.68 13.27 0.93
N GLN A 159 -10.35 13.42 1.00
CA GLN A 159 -9.42 13.20 -0.10
C GLN A 159 -9.37 11.73 -0.49
N ALA A 160 -9.30 10.83 0.49
CA ALA A 160 -9.34 9.39 0.27
C ALA A 160 -10.63 8.95 -0.43
N LEU A 161 -11.79 9.41 0.04
CA LEU A 161 -13.08 9.10 -0.59
C LEU A 161 -13.18 9.64 -2.02
N LYS A 162 -12.63 10.82 -2.29
CA LYS A 162 -12.55 11.35 -3.66
C LYS A 162 -11.69 10.45 -4.55
N ALA A 163 -10.51 10.04 -4.07
CA ALA A 163 -9.62 9.15 -4.80
C ALA A 163 -10.27 7.78 -5.07
N ILE A 164 -10.93 7.18 -4.08
CA ILE A 164 -11.67 5.91 -4.22
C ILE A 164 -12.74 6.01 -5.31
N ARG A 165 -13.55 7.09 -5.32
CA ARG A 165 -14.59 7.30 -6.33
C ARG A 165 -14.00 7.46 -7.73
N SER A 166 -12.93 8.26 -7.87
CA SER A 166 -12.25 8.46 -9.16
C SER A 166 -11.68 7.15 -9.68
N TYR A 167 -11.09 6.35 -8.80
CA TYR A 167 -10.55 5.05 -9.13
C TYR A 167 -11.63 4.05 -9.59
N GLN A 168 -12.77 4.03 -8.91
CA GLN A 168 -13.91 3.18 -9.30
C GLN A 168 -14.53 3.61 -10.63
N ALA A 169 -14.63 4.92 -10.88
CA ALA A 169 -15.14 5.46 -12.15
C ALA A 169 -14.22 5.11 -13.33
N GLY A 170 -12.90 5.19 -13.16
CA GLY A 170 -11.92 4.81 -14.19
C GLY A 170 -11.90 3.32 -14.53
N ARG A 171 -12.47 2.47 -13.68
CA ARG A 171 -12.63 1.02 -13.94
C ARG A 171 -13.93 0.67 -14.68
N ALA A 172 -14.92 1.56 -14.65
CA ALA A 172 -16.22 1.37 -15.29
C ALA A 172 -16.25 1.89 -16.73
N ALA A 173 -15.24 2.63 -17.16
CA ALA A 173 -15.05 3.17 -18.51
C ALA A 173 -14.11 2.30 -19.34
#